data_56d39c27ad7a7cebdb7d5619ad1bbbda
#
_entry.id   56d39c27ad7a7cebdb7d5619ad1bbbda
#
_cell.length_a   1.000
_cell.length_b   1.000
_cell.length_c   1.000
_cell.angle_alpha   90.00
_cell.angle_beta   90.00
_cell.angle_gamma   90.00
#
_symmetry.space_group_name_H-M   'P 1'
#
loop_
_entity.id
_entity.type
_entity.pdbx_description
1 polymer ?
#
loop_
_entity_poly.entity_id
_entity_poly.type
_entity_poly.pdbx_seq_one_letter_code
_entity_poly.pdbx_strand_id
1 'polypeptide(L)'
;VEHEMFGWQRIDHDKRYDMAGELFDVLHRLWGETENFSYEGKLNPWAINSGWITPKPAFGRPPLVTATGSPAGIDFAARHSDLVFVTSPGGAHIDSALETLPDHIATIKNRAKAYGRQVKMLINPIIVSRDTEREAIAYADAIEAGKPQSGTRAFATNNYDSDAHAWRGHTATDLRHSVGGAIGGNVQLIGSPETIA
;
A
#
# COMPACT_ATOMS: atom_id res chain seq x y z
N VAL A 1 15.52 -6.75 -1.94
CA VAL A 1 15.64 -7.87 -0.98
C VAL A 1 14.97 -9.11 -1.56
N GLU A 2 13.66 -9.09 -1.86
CA GLU A 2 12.91 -10.27 -2.34
C GLU A 2 13.45 -10.80 -3.66
N HIS A 3 13.78 -9.94 -4.61
CA HIS A 3 14.38 -10.34 -5.89
C HIS A 3 15.66 -11.15 -5.69
N GLU A 4 16.54 -10.70 -4.79
CA GLU A 4 17.79 -11.40 -4.47
C GLU A 4 17.53 -12.73 -3.76
N MET A 5 16.57 -12.76 -2.81
CA MET A 5 16.18 -13.99 -2.11
C MET A 5 15.72 -15.09 -3.06
N PHE A 6 15.05 -14.73 -4.14
CA PHE A 6 14.55 -15.66 -5.16
C PHE A 6 15.47 -15.81 -6.38
N GLY A 7 16.67 -15.20 -6.34
CA GLY A 7 17.63 -15.26 -7.43
C GLY A 7 17.20 -14.52 -8.71
N TRP A 8 16.28 -13.55 -8.57
CA TRP A 8 15.77 -12.76 -9.69
C TRP A 8 16.58 -11.47 -9.86
N GLN A 9 16.70 -11.03 -11.11
CA GLN A 9 17.24 -9.70 -11.37
C GLN A 9 16.25 -8.62 -10.91
N ARG A 10 16.77 -7.57 -10.31
CA ARG A 10 15.97 -6.42 -9.93
C ARG A 10 15.47 -5.70 -11.19
N ILE A 11 14.18 -5.61 -11.33
CA ILE A 11 13.52 -4.84 -12.38
C ILE A 11 13.33 -3.41 -11.89
N ASP A 12 13.54 -2.44 -12.76
CA ASP A 12 13.28 -1.03 -12.49
C ASP A 12 11.89 -0.83 -11.89
N HIS A 13 11.79 0.11 -10.93
CA HIS A 13 10.57 0.35 -10.17
C HIS A 13 9.35 0.66 -11.05
N ASP A 14 9.49 1.58 -11.98
CA ASP A 14 8.37 2.03 -12.80
C ASP A 14 7.98 0.97 -13.83
N LYS A 15 8.99 0.29 -14.39
CA LYS A 15 8.77 -0.84 -15.31
C LYS A 15 7.96 -1.98 -14.67
N ARG A 16 8.09 -2.20 -13.35
CA ARG A 16 7.26 -3.20 -12.64
C ARG A 16 5.77 -2.85 -12.70
N TYR A 17 5.43 -1.55 -12.65
CA TYR A 17 4.02 -1.13 -12.78
C TYR A 17 3.51 -1.30 -14.22
N ASP A 18 4.33 -1.06 -15.23
CA ASP A 18 3.96 -1.34 -16.62
C ASP A 18 3.70 -2.84 -16.84
N MET A 19 4.58 -3.69 -16.32
CA MET A 19 4.41 -5.15 -16.37
C MET A 19 3.16 -5.61 -15.60
N ALA A 20 2.88 -5.01 -14.45
CA ALA A 20 1.66 -5.28 -13.70
C ALA A 20 0.42 -4.83 -14.48
N GLY A 21 0.46 -3.69 -15.16
CA GLY A 21 -0.63 -3.22 -16.02
C GLY A 21 -0.98 -4.23 -17.11
N GLU A 22 0.01 -4.76 -17.80
CA GLU A 22 -0.18 -5.82 -18.80
C GLU A 22 -0.85 -7.07 -18.20
N LEU A 23 -0.44 -7.48 -17.00
CA LEU A 23 -1.07 -8.60 -16.30
C LEU A 23 -2.54 -8.30 -15.97
N PHE A 24 -2.84 -7.09 -15.50
CA PHE A 24 -4.22 -6.72 -15.17
C PHE A 24 -5.13 -6.67 -16.40
N ASP A 25 -4.64 -6.24 -17.56
CA ASP A 25 -5.39 -6.29 -18.81
C ASP A 25 -5.78 -7.71 -19.18
N VAL A 26 -4.86 -8.66 -19.01
CA VAL A 26 -5.13 -10.09 -19.24
C VAL A 26 -6.10 -10.65 -18.21
N LEU A 27 -5.97 -10.30 -16.94
CA LEU A 27 -6.90 -10.73 -15.90
C LEU A 27 -8.33 -10.23 -16.16
N HIS A 28 -8.49 -8.99 -16.61
CA HIS A 28 -9.81 -8.45 -16.98
C HIS A 28 -10.44 -9.23 -18.12
N ARG A 29 -9.67 -9.60 -19.14
CA ARG A 29 -10.13 -10.47 -20.23
C ARG A 29 -10.54 -11.84 -19.71
N LEU A 30 -9.70 -12.49 -18.90
CA LEU A 30 -10.01 -13.81 -18.31
C LEU A 30 -11.29 -13.78 -17.48
N TRP A 31 -11.56 -12.71 -16.74
CA TRP A 31 -12.79 -12.59 -15.94
C TRP A 31 -14.02 -12.26 -16.76
N GLY A 32 -13.89 -11.51 -17.85
CA GLY A 32 -15.02 -10.95 -18.60
C GLY A 32 -15.35 -11.64 -19.91
N GLU A 33 -14.34 -12.09 -20.65
CA GLU A 33 -14.56 -12.71 -21.96
C GLU A 33 -15.05 -14.15 -21.84
N THR A 34 -15.99 -14.53 -22.71
CA THR A 34 -16.55 -15.89 -22.78
C THR A 34 -15.78 -16.79 -23.74
N GLU A 35 -15.14 -16.21 -24.72
CA GLU A 35 -14.34 -16.92 -25.71
C GLU A 35 -12.90 -17.10 -25.24
N ASN A 36 -12.28 -18.19 -25.69
CA ASN A 36 -10.86 -18.41 -25.48
C ASN A 36 -10.06 -17.34 -26.24
N PHE A 37 -8.96 -16.88 -25.66
CA PHE A 37 -8.06 -15.97 -26.31
C PHE A 37 -6.60 -16.37 -26.15
N SER A 38 -5.78 -15.96 -27.09
CA SER A 38 -4.33 -16.04 -26.98
C SER A 38 -3.76 -14.64 -26.77
N TYR A 39 -2.69 -14.58 -26.00
CA TYR A 39 -1.99 -13.35 -25.67
C TYR A 39 -0.51 -13.63 -25.54
N GLU A 40 0.32 -12.83 -26.14
CA GLU A 40 1.77 -12.86 -25.99
C GLU A 40 2.19 -11.61 -25.20
N GLY A 41 2.92 -11.82 -24.11
CA GLY A 41 3.41 -10.73 -23.25
C GLY A 41 4.35 -9.82 -24.02
N LYS A 42 4.14 -8.51 -23.92
CA LYS A 42 5.01 -7.48 -24.53
C LYS A 42 6.09 -7.03 -23.56
N LEU A 43 5.73 -6.96 -22.30
CA LEU A 43 6.60 -6.55 -21.18
C LEU A 43 6.97 -7.71 -20.29
N ASN A 44 6.10 -8.71 -20.21
CA ASN A 44 6.27 -9.92 -19.44
C ASN A 44 6.73 -11.09 -20.33
N PRO A 45 7.56 -12.01 -19.83
CA PRO A 45 8.09 -13.14 -20.60
C PRO A 45 7.15 -14.35 -20.67
N TRP A 46 5.83 -14.14 -20.63
CA TRP A 46 4.85 -15.24 -20.65
C TRP A 46 3.86 -15.07 -21.81
N ALA A 47 3.27 -16.18 -22.21
CA ALA A 47 2.22 -16.23 -23.20
C ALA A 47 1.05 -17.08 -22.72
N ILE A 48 -0.14 -16.78 -23.21
CA ILE A 48 -1.36 -17.55 -23.00
C ILE A 48 -1.80 -18.07 -24.37
N ASN A 49 -2.01 -19.38 -24.46
CA ASN A 49 -2.49 -20.04 -25.69
C ASN A 49 -3.89 -20.57 -25.43
N SER A 50 -4.88 -20.01 -26.11
CA SER A 50 -6.30 -20.41 -25.98
C SER A 50 -6.77 -20.44 -24.51
N GLY A 51 -6.37 -19.41 -23.73
CA GLY A 51 -6.66 -19.32 -22.31
C GLY A 51 -8.11 -18.94 -22.03
N TRP A 52 -8.64 -19.49 -20.96
CA TRP A 52 -9.94 -19.16 -20.40
C TRP A 52 -10.02 -19.60 -18.94
N ILE A 53 -10.98 -19.05 -18.19
CA ILE A 53 -11.25 -19.50 -16.81
C ILE A 53 -12.73 -19.78 -16.62
N THR A 54 -13.01 -20.74 -15.74
CA THR A 54 -14.37 -21.09 -15.32
C THR A 54 -14.34 -21.56 -13.85
N PRO A 55 -15.37 -21.27 -13.03
CA PRO A 55 -16.48 -20.38 -13.37
C PRO A 55 -16.05 -18.92 -13.50
N LYS A 56 -16.81 -18.14 -14.25
CA LYS A 56 -16.66 -16.69 -14.26
C LYS A 56 -17.09 -16.10 -12.91
N PRO A 57 -16.54 -14.95 -12.48
CA PRO A 57 -16.96 -14.31 -11.24
C PRO A 57 -18.46 -13.99 -11.27
N ALA A 58 -19.22 -14.53 -10.31
CA ALA A 58 -20.68 -14.45 -10.29
C ALA A 58 -21.24 -13.02 -10.12
N PHE A 59 -20.46 -12.13 -9.49
CA PHE A 59 -20.86 -10.75 -9.20
C PHE A 59 -20.05 -9.70 -9.98
N GLY A 60 -19.57 -10.08 -11.16
CA GLY A 60 -18.63 -9.28 -11.94
C GLY A 60 -17.18 -9.51 -11.48
N ARG A 61 -16.23 -8.80 -12.08
CA ARG A 61 -14.83 -8.98 -11.72
C ARG A 61 -14.55 -8.67 -10.25
N PRO A 62 -13.59 -9.33 -9.61
CA PRO A 62 -13.17 -8.98 -8.26
C PRO A 62 -12.74 -7.51 -8.16
N PRO A 63 -13.05 -6.82 -7.04
CA PRO A 63 -12.51 -5.48 -6.81
C PRO A 63 -11.00 -5.55 -6.63
N LEU A 64 -10.31 -4.62 -7.26
CA LEU A 64 -8.84 -4.52 -7.21
C LEU A 64 -8.41 -3.51 -6.17
N VAL A 65 -7.49 -3.93 -5.31
CA VAL A 65 -6.93 -3.11 -4.25
C VAL A 65 -5.43 -2.97 -4.46
N THR A 66 -4.92 -1.75 -4.41
CA THR A 66 -3.48 -1.46 -4.53
C THR A 66 -3.02 -0.56 -3.40
N ALA A 67 -1.90 -0.88 -2.78
CA ALA A 67 -1.18 0.01 -1.87
C ALA A 67 -0.10 0.73 -2.67
N THR A 68 -0.06 2.06 -2.61
CA THR A 68 0.92 2.84 -3.36
C THR A 68 1.19 4.20 -2.74
N GLY A 69 2.40 4.72 -2.99
CA GLY A 69 2.82 6.07 -2.59
C GLY A 69 3.74 6.73 -3.61
N SER A 70 4.24 5.96 -4.61
CA SER A 70 5.08 6.52 -5.68
C SER A 70 4.22 7.09 -6.82
N PRO A 71 4.75 8.06 -7.62
CA PRO A 71 4.02 8.59 -8.78
C PRO A 71 3.58 7.51 -9.77
N ALA A 72 4.45 6.56 -10.10
CA ALA A 72 4.12 5.43 -10.98
C ALA A 72 3.04 4.52 -10.37
N GLY A 73 3.14 4.25 -9.06
CA GLY A 73 2.13 3.48 -8.35
C GLY A 73 0.78 4.18 -8.27
N ILE A 74 0.75 5.50 -8.07
CA ILE A 74 -0.47 6.30 -8.10
C ILE A 74 -1.11 6.23 -9.48
N ASP A 75 -0.33 6.35 -10.54
CA ASP A 75 -0.83 6.25 -11.92
C ASP A 75 -1.41 4.86 -12.21
N PHE A 76 -0.69 3.81 -11.81
CA PHE A 76 -1.15 2.42 -11.91
C PHE A 76 -2.46 2.20 -11.14
N ALA A 77 -2.53 2.64 -9.87
CA ALA A 77 -3.73 2.52 -9.06
C ALA A 77 -4.92 3.28 -9.67
N ALA A 78 -4.69 4.47 -10.21
CA ALA A 78 -5.70 5.28 -10.89
C ALA A 78 -6.28 4.59 -12.12
N ARG A 79 -5.47 3.83 -12.86
CA ARG A 79 -5.90 3.09 -14.07
C ARG A 79 -6.64 1.79 -13.74
N HIS A 80 -6.20 1.06 -12.71
CA HIS A 80 -6.60 -0.34 -12.55
C HIS A 80 -7.36 -0.61 -11.25
N SER A 81 -7.15 0.15 -10.17
CA SER A 81 -7.71 -0.16 -8.86
C SER A 81 -9.11 0.41 -8.65
N ASP A 82 -9.89 -0.26 -7.81
CA ASP A 82 -11.18 0.23 -7.29
C ASP A 82 -11.01 0.86 -5.91
N LEU A 83 -10.07 0.31 -5.13
CA LEU A 83 -9.70 0.81 -3.81
C LEU A 83 -8.19 1.02 -3.74
N VAL A 84 -7.77 2.08 -3.07
CA VAL A 84 -6.35 2.40 -2.90
C VAL A 84 -6.04 2.53 -1.42
N PHE A 85 -5.14 1.69 -0.91
CA PHE A 85 -4.56 1.88 0.41
C PHE A 85 -3.61 3.07 0.36
N VAL A 86 -3.88 4.05 1.21
CA VAL A 86 -3.04 5.23 1.36
C VAL A 86 -2.24 5.17 2.66
N THR A 87 -0.98 5.55 2.57
CA THR A 87 -0.12 5.82 3.71
C THR A 87 -0.03 7.34 3.86
N SER A 88 -0.11 7.83 5.08
CA SER A 88 0.03 9.26 5.33
C SER A 88 1.41 9.76 4.90
N PRO A 89 1.49 10.77 4.01
CA PRO A 89 2.77 11.43 3.72
C PRO A 89 3.37 12.11 4.94
N GLY A 90 2.54 12.52 5.91
CA GLY A 90 2.94 13.09 7.19
C GLY A 90 3.42 12.07 8.24
N GLY A 91 3.43 10.78 7.90
CA GLY A 91 3.86 9.71 8.82
C GLY A 91 2.76 9.27 9.80
N ALA A 92 3.18 8.80 10.97
CA ALA A 92 2.32 8.14 11.94
C ALA A 92 1.54 9.11 12.86
N HIS A 93 1.96 10.36 12.99
CA HIS A 93 1.28 11.38 13.78
C HIS A 93 -0.07 11.75 13.18
N ILE A 94 -1.12 11.75 13.99
CA ILE A 94 -2.47 12.04 13.53
C ILE A 94 -2.60 13.46 12.98
N ASP A 95 -2.02 14.47 13.65
CA ASP A 95 -2.09 15.86 13.20
C ASP A 95 -1.44 16.03 11.82
N SER A 96 -0.23 15.50 11.63
CA SER A 96 0.45 15.52 10.33
C SER A 96 -0.31 14.72 9.26
N ALA A 97 -1.00 13.66 9.65
CA ALA A 97 -1.85 12.90 8.74
C ALA A 97 -3.07 13.71 8.29
N LEU A 98 -3.72 14.41 9.21
CA LEU A 98 -4.87 15.28 8.92
C LEU A 98 -4.50 16.43 7.99
N GLU A 99 -3.29 16.96 8.10
CA GLU A 99 -2.79 18.00 7.21
C GLU A 99 -2.47 17.49 5.80
N THR A 100 -1.88 16.30 5.68
CA THR A 100 -1.29 15.85 4.40
C THR A 100 -2.17 14.89 3.60
N LEU A 101 -3.02 14.10 4.27
CA LEU A 101 -3.90 13.13 3.60
C LEU A 101 -4.91 13.75 2.63
N PRO A 102 -5.57 14.89 2.92
CA PRO A 102 -6.54 15.47 2.00
C PRO A 102 -5.96 15.75 0.62
N ASP A 103 -4.80 16.37 0.52
CA ASP A 103 -4.14 16.69 -0.74
C ASP A 103 -3.63 15.42 -1.45
N HIS A 104 -3.11 14.47 -0.69
CA HIS A 104 -2.68 13.18 -1.23
C HIS A 104 -3.86 12.41 -1.83
N ILE A 105 -4.98 12.34 -1.13
CA ILE A 105 -6.22 11.72 -1.61
C ILE A 105 -6.76 12.44 -2.84
N ALA A 106 -6.76 13.77 -2.84
CA ALA A 106 -7.20 14.57 -3.99
C ALA A 106 -6.35 14.28 -5.23
N THR A 107 -5.04 14.16 -5.07
CA THR A 107 -4.11 13.80 -6.15
C THR A 107 -4.48 12.46 -6.78
N ILE A 108 -4.69 11.42 -5.98
CA ILE A 108 -5.06 10.08 -6.47
C ILE A 108 -6.44 10.12 -7.18
N LYS A 109 -7.43 10.75 -6.57
CA LYS A 109 -8.78 10.87 -7.15
C LYS A 109 -8.79 11.65 -8.46
N ASN A 110 -8.04 12.74 -8.55
CA ASN A 110 -7.93 13.54 -9.77
C ASN A 110 -7.23 12.74 -10.87
N ARG A 111 -6.21 11.97 -10.53
CA ARG A 111 -5.55 11.08 -11.50
C ARG A 111 -6.51 10.01 -12.02
N ALA A 112 -7.29 9.38 -11.16
CA ALA A 112 -8.31 8.41 -11.55
C ALA A 112 -9.39 9.05 -12.46
N LYS A 113 -9.83 10.26 -12.12
CA LYS A 113 -10.80 11.02 -12.93
C LYS A 113 -10.27 11.30 -14.35
N ALA A 114 -8.97 11.55 -14.51
CA ALA A 114 -8.35 11.73 -15.84
C ALA A 114 -8.45 10.47 -16.71
N TYR A 115 -8.57 9.29 -16.10
CA TYR A 115 -8.84 8.02 -16.78
C TYR A 115 -10.34 7.66 -16.84
N GLY A 116 -11.25 8.61 -16.52
CA GLY A 116 -12.69 8.37 -16.49
C GLY A 116 -13.13 7.44 -15.35
N ARG A 117 -12.32 7.27 -14.30
CA ARG A 117 -12.54 6.34 -13.19
C ARG A 117 -12.78 7.05 -11.87
N GLN A 118 -13.36 6.30 -10.94
CA GLN A 118 -13.46 6.66 -9.53
C GLN A 118 -12.78 5.59 -8.69
N VAL A 119 -12.08 6.01 -7.64
CA VAL A 119 -11.41 5.13 -6.68
C VAL A 119 -11.84 5.47 -5.26
N LYS A 120 -11.95 4.47 -4.41
CA LYS A 120 -12.17 4.64 -2.97
C LYS A 120 -10.85 4.51 -2.22
N MET A 121 -10.72 5.27 -1.13
CA MET A 121 -9.52 5.22 -0.30
C MET A 121 -9.72 4.26 0.87
N LEU A 122 -8.67 3.55 1.20
CA LEU A 122 -8.56 2.73 2.39
C LEU A 122 -7.38 3.26 3.21
N ILE A 123 -7.54 3.29 4.51
CA ILE A 123 -6.46 3.58 5.45
C ILE A 123 -6.41 2.44 6.48
N ASN A 124 -5.22 2.11 6.93
CA ASN A 124 -4.97 1.09 7.94
C ASN A 124 -4.33 1.75 9.17
N PRO A 125 -5.11 2.38 10.05
CA PRO A 125 -4.57 2.99 11.27
C PRO A 125 -4.22 1.92 12.30
N ILE A 126 -3.22 2.20 13.11
CA ILE A 126 -2.93 1.45 14.34
C ILE A 126 -3.75 2.07 15.46
N ILE A 127 -4.61 1.30 16.09
CA ILE A 127 -5.49 1.79 17.16
C ILE A 127 -5.03 1.23 18.50
N VAL A 128 -4.73 2.13 19.44
CA VAL A 128 -4.45 1.81 20.83
C VAL A 128 -5.44 2.57 21.70
N SER A 129 -6.52 1.87 22.12
CA SER A 129 -7.55 2.45 22.97
C SER A 129 -7.48 1.88 24.39
N ARG A 130 -7.65 2.78 25.40
CA ARG A 130 -7.80 2.46 26.82
C ARG A 130 -8.87 3.35 27.41
N ASP A 131 -9.27 3.09 28.64
CA ASP A 131 -10.34 3.84 29.31
C ASP A 131 -10.00 5.33 29.41
N THR A 132 -8.73 5.67 29.54
CA THR A 132 -8.24 7.07 29.54
C THR A 132 -7.11 7.26 28.53
N GLU A 133 -6.96 8.48 28.07
CA GLU A 133 -5.87 8.87 27.18
C GLU A 133 -4.48 8.59 27.80
N ARG A 134 -4.32 8.91 29.10
CA ARG A 134 -3.09 8.63 29.85
C ARG A 134 -2.73 7.15 29.83
N GLU A 135 -3.71 6.27 30.00
CA GLU A 135 -3.49 4.81 29.97
C GLU A 135 -3.16 4.31 28.58
N ALA A 136 -3.79 4.87 27.55
CA ALA A 136 -3.49 4.54 26.15
C ALA A 136 -2.05 4.92 25.79
N ILE A 137 -1.61 6.12 26.16
CA ILE A 137 -0.24 6.60 25.95
C ILE A 137 0.75 5.72 26.71
N ALA A 138 0.51 5.45 28.00
CA ALA A 138 1.39 4.61 28.81
C ALA A 138 1.51 3.18 28.24
N TYR A 139 0.44 2.65 27.69
CA TYR A 139 0.46 1.34 27.05
C TYR A 139 1.26 1.35 25.74
N ALA A 140 1.11 2.37 24.91
CA ALA A 140 1.89 2.54 23.70
C ALA A 140 3.40 2.70 24.00
N ASP A 141 3.75 3.44 25.05
CA ASP A 141 5.12 3.58 25.55
C ASP A 141 5.70 2.23 26.03
N ALA A 142 4.88 1.43 26.74
CA ALA A 142 5.30 0.11 27.18
C ALA A 142 5.56 -0.86 26.01
N ILE A 143 4.76 -0.78 24.94
CA ILE A 143 5.01 -1.55 23.71
C ILE A 143 6.36 -1.16 23.10
N GLU A 144 6.62 0.15 22.97
CA GLU A 144 7.88 0.63 22.41
C GLU A 144 9.08 0.25 23.25
N ALA A 145 8.97 0.35 24.58
CA ALA A 145 10.03 -0.03 25.51
C ALA A 145 10.34 -1.54 25.48
N GLY A 146 9.33 -2.37 25.23
CA GLY A 146 9.47 -3.84 25.12
C GLY A 146 10.08 -4.34 23.81
N LYS A 147 10.33 -3.46 22.85
CA LYS A 147 10.81 -3.82 21.52
C LYS A 147 12.23 -4.38 21.53
N PRO A 148 12.47 -5.57 20.93
CA PRO A 148 13.81 -6.12 20.79
C PRO A 148 14.69 -5.26 19.86
N GLN A 149 15.87 -4.88 20.32
CA GLN A 149 16.82 -4.11 19.48
C GLN A 149 17.20 -4.82 18.16
N SER A 150 17.24 -6.15 18.17
CA SER A 150 17.50 -6.96 16.98
C SER A 150 16.44 -6.80 15.89
N GLY A 151 15.16 -6.69 16.28
CA GLY A 151 14.06 -6.48 15.34
C GLY A 151 14.13 -5.12 14.65
N THR A 152 14.49 -4.07 15.39
CA THR A 152 14.66 -2.71 14.85
C THR A 152 15.75 -2.67 13.78
N ARG A 153 16.88 -3.30 14.03
CA ARG A 153 18.02 -3.30 13.11
C ARG A 153 17.68 -4.06 11.83
N ALA A 154 17.05 -5.23 11.94
CA ALA A 154 16.64 -6.03 10.78
C ALA A 154 15.61 -5.27 9.92
N PHE A 155 14.62 -4.64 10.55
CA PHE A 155 13.62 -3.86 9.84
C PHE A 155 14.21 -2.64 9.14
N ALA A 156 15.09 -1.89 9.81
CA ALA A 156 15.77 -0.74 9.22
C ALA A 156 16.63 -1.15 8.02
N THR A 157 17.41 -2.24 8.14
CA THR A 157 18.26 -2.74 7.05
C THR A 157 17.44 -3.15 5.84
N ASN A 158 16.33 -3.86 6.05
CA ASN A 158 15.46 -4.33 4.95
C ASN A 158 14.74 -3.19 4.23
N ASN A 159 14.45 -2.09 4.90
CA ASN A 159 13.75 -0.95 4.31
C ASN A 159 14.69 0.11 3.70
N TYR A 160 15.96 0.10 4.03
CA TYR A 160 16.94 1.06 3.50
C TYR A 160 17.10 0.94 1.98
N ASP A 161 16.95 -0.27 1.43
CA ASP A 161 17.01 -0.55 -0.01
C ASP A 161 15.64 -0.51 -0.70
N SER A 162 14.59 -0.12 0.02
CA SER A 162 13.25 -0.02 -0.56
C SER A 162 13.15 1.20 -1.47
N ASP A 163 12.70 0.99 -2.72
CA ASP A 163 12.35 2.07 -3.64
C ASP A 163 11.02 2.75 -3.26
N ALA A 164 10.31 2.22 -2.27
CA ALA A 164 9.04 2.76 -1.82
C ALA A 164 9.22 4.12 -1.15
N HIS A 165 8.71 5.18 -1.77
CA HIS A 165 8.75 6.55 -1.26
C HIS A 165 8.13 6.67 0.15
N ALA A 166 7.14 5.84 0.47
CA ALA A 166 6.50 5.80 1.79
C ALA A 166 7.48 5.51 2.95
N TRP A 167 8.64 4.92 2.65
CA TRP A 167 9.66 4.57 3.63
C TRP A 167 10.84 5.54 3.66
N ARG A 168 10.94 6.43 2.67
CA ARG A 168 12.04 7.42 2.57
C ARG A 168 11.65 8.72 3.27
N GLY A 169 12.45 9.15 4.22
CA GLY A 169 12.36 10.49 4.80
C GLY A 169 11.46 10.65 6.02
N HIS A 170 10.82 9.62 6.52
CA HIS A 170 10.07 9.71 7.78
C HIS A 170 11.02 9.53 8.96
N THR A 171 11.72 10.59 9.31
CA THR A 171 12.44 10.70 10.58
C THR A 171 11.49 11.28 11.62
N ALA A 172 10.67 10.43 12.25
CA ALA A 172 9.98 10.84 13.45
C ALA A 172 11.01 11.03 14.58
N THR A 173 10.94 12.14 15.25
CA THR A 173 11.76 12.40 16.44
C THR A 173 11.32 11.54 17.63
N ASP A 174 10.09 11.07 17.61
CA ASP A 174 9.53 10.11 18.57
C ASP A 174 9.62 8.69 18.01
N LEU A 175 10.29 7.81 18.74
CA LEU A 175 10.49 6.41 18.36
C LEU A 175 9.18 5.66 18.12
N ARG A 176 8.09 5.99 18.84
CA ARG A 176 6.78 5.37 18.61
C ARG A 176 6.23 5.63 17.23
N HIS A 177 6.53 6.80 16.66
CA HIS A 177 6.02 7.24 15.37
C HIS A 177 6.98 6.94 14.22
N SER A 178 8.15 6.37 14.51
CA SER A 178 9.11 5.98 13.49
C SER A 178 8.66 4.72 12.75
N VAL A 179 9.10 4.58 11.51
CA VAL A 179 8.90 3.35 10.73
C VAL A 179 9.48 2.12 11.44
N GLY A 180 10.57 2.32 12.19
CA GLY A 180 11.19 1.29 13.01
C GLY A 180 10.59 1.15 14.41
N GLY A 181 9.56 1.89 14.78
CA GLY A 181 8.86 1.78 16.05
C GLY A 181 8.14 0.45 16.24
N ALA A 182 7.93 0.02 17.47
CA ALA A 182 7.24 -1.25 17.77
C ALA A 182 5.78 -1.23 17.30
N ILE A 183 5.14 -0.04 17.32
CA ILE A 183 3.77 0.14 16.85
C ILE A 183 3.76 0.33 15.31
N GLY A 184 4.89 0.71 14.70
CA GLY A 184 5.03 0.90 13.26
C GLY A 184 4.71 2.32 12.78
N GLY A 185 4.98 2.58 11.50
CA GLY A 185 4.89 3.89 10.86
C GLY A 185 3.53 4.26 10.27
N ASN A 186 2.50 3.42 10.44
CA ASN A 186 1.14 3.77 10.01
C ASN A 186 0.53 4.83 10.94
N VAL A 187 -0.47 5.56 10.46
CA VAL A 187 -1.22 6.53 11.27
C VAL A 187 -1.66 5.87 12.57
N GLN A 188 -1.34 6.49 13.69
CA GLN A 188 -1.61 5.99 15.03
C GLN A 188 -2.74 6.79 15.67
N LEU A 189 -3.76 6.07 16.12
CA LEU A 189 -4.88 6.59 16.91
C LEU A 189 -4.71 6.05 18.33
N ILE A 190 -4.11 6.86 19.21
CA ILE A 190 -3.80 6.48 20.59
C ILE A 190 -4.61 7.38 21.51
N GLY A 191 -5.55 6.81 22.27
CA GLY A 191 -6.38 7.63 23.14
C GLY A 191 -7.50 6.86 23.83
N SER A 192 -8.39 7.62 24.48
CA SER A 192 -9.65 7.09 24.98
C SER A 192 -10.64 6.84 23.84
N PRO A 193 -11.73 6.08 24.07
CA PRO A 193 -12.78 5.92 23.06
C PRO A 193 -13.36 7.25 22.57
N GLU A 194 -13.49 8.24 23.45
CA GLU A 194 -13.99 9.57 23.08
C GLU A 194 -13.00 10.34 22.21
N THR A 195 -11.70 10.15 22.43
CA THR A 195 -10.66 10.83 21.63
C THR A 195 -10.53 10.22 20.23
N ILE A 196 -10.80 8.91 20.08
CA ILE A 196 -10.59 8.18 18.83
C ILE A 196 -11.84 8.21 17.94
N ALA A 197 -13.04 8.34 18.51
CA ALA A 197 -14.31 8.35 17.79
C ALA A 197 -14.56 9.64 17.04
#